data_e7ca5549f8a08d9895206010c19b101c
#
_entry.id   e7ca5549f8a08d9895206010c19b101c
#
_cell.length_a   1.000
_cell.length_b   1.000
_cell.length_c   1.000
_cell.angle_alpha   90.00
_cell.angle_beta   90.00
_cell.angle_gamma   90.00
#
_symmetry.space_group_name_H-M   'P 1'
#
loop_
_entity.id
_entity.type
_entity.pdbx_description
1 polymer ?
#
loop_
_entity_poly.entity_id
_entity_poly.type
_entity_poly.pdbx_seq_one_letter_code
_entity_poly.pdbx_strand_id
1 'polypeptide(L)'
;MPKQSTNPSYYTEEDLRLIRDNPHILGWIAGMKDLTPLHSEWIKYIWLTKKGRSLMAHRYSYKSSAIIYIGYVWYILFNPEDRVALVRKTHTDACEGVGAITKIMQQPEIRELFRFAHGEYPEFTKKRIDAIDFTFKKSKTPEGSITGFGLNSQFTGKHFEVIMCDDISTLKDRLSKAEREYTMSIWRELSTNVIGPGKPCCYVGTPWTAEGVESIIPKPRKYSIKDCNILTPEQIEEKRKGTTPALFSVNYLLEYMSSEEQIFKDPQWGDWIYGNTETPYAHIDDAYGGKDYNALTIMAKRKDGKIQAVGFLFPGSIAERIEDIKEKYKLYKCKKIYVENQSDKGWTLSMLKHAGMNAAGYDEGMKKEHKIATYGLEVWENTIWDISTDGMYLSQITDWTEELGKGHDDAPDSFSSLVRMKYSKKGASGERWRW
;
A
#
# COMPACT_ATOMS: atom_id res chain seq x y z
N MET A 1 -2.35 -18.66 -47.44
CA MET A 1 -2.16 -19.58 -46.30
C MET A 1 -0.73 -19.38 -45.80
N PRO A 2 -0.45 -18.95 -44.60
CA PRO A 2 0.91 -18.90 -44.08
C PRO A 2 1.40 -20.33 -43.85
N LYS A 3 2.61 -20.63 -44.31
CA LYS A 3 3.27 -21.91 -44.11
C LYS A 3 3.42 -22.18 -42.64
N GLN A 4 2.81 -23.24 -42.14
CA GLN A 4 3.08 -23.81 -40.83
C GLN A 4 4.58 -24.12 -40.75
N SER A 5 5.29 -23.52 -39.82
CA SER A 5 6.68 -23.83 -39.54
C SER A 5 6.72 -25.27 -38.95
N THR A 6 7.36 -26.17 -39.64
CA THR A 6 7.45 -27.61 -39.32
C THR A 6 8.57 -27.94 -38.32
N ASN A 7 9.06 -26.98 -37.56
CA ASN A 7 9.98 -27.28 -36.49
C ASN A 7 9.21 -27.94 -35.33
N PRO A 8 9.60 -29.16 -34.91
CA PRO A 8 8.96 -29.86 -33.79
C PRO A 8 9.07 -28.98 -32.53
N SER A 9 7.97 -28.87 -31.82
CA SER A 9 8.00 -28.25 -30.48
C SER A 9 8.88 -29.08 -29.56
N TYR A 10 9.66 -28.46 -28.70
CA TYR A 10 10.38 -29.15 -27.65
C TYR A 10 9.52 -29.43 -26.41
N TYR A 11 8.25 -29.02 -26.40
CA TYR A 11 7.27 -29.37 -25.39
C TYR A 11 6.51 -30.67 -25.76
N THR A 12 6.17 -31.43 -24.72
CA THR A 12 5.42 -32.69 -24.82
C THR A 12 4.10 -32.61 -24.04
N GLU A 13 3.22 -33.57 -24.25
CA GLU A 13 2.01 -33.70 -23.42
C GLU A 13 2.32 -33.94 -21.94
N GLU A 14 3.44 -34.56 -21.64
CA GLU A 14 3.91 -34.76 -20.26
C GLU A 14 4.32 -33.42 -19.62
N ASP A 15 4.99 -32.56 -20.36
CA ASP A 15 5.32 -31.18 -19.90
C ASP A 15 4.07 -30.37 -19.60
N LEU A 16 3.04 -30.45 -20.46
CA LEU A 16 1.76 -29.77 -20.20
C LEU A 16 1.09 -30.31 -18.94
N ARG A 17 1.11 -31.64 -18.70
CA ARG A 17 0.58 -32.22 -17.46
C ARG A 17 1.36 -31.77 -16.25
N LEU A 18 2.69 -31.77 -16.33
CA LEU A 18 3.57 -31.31 -15.26
C LEU A 18 3.31 -29.85 -14.91
N ILE A 19 3.18 -28.97 -15.90
CA ILE A 19 2.86 -27.55 -15.72
C ILE A 19 1.45 -27.38 -15.14
N ARG A 20 0.47 -28.19 -15.58
CA ARG A 20 -0.89 -28.18 -15.03
C ARG A 20 -0.91 -28.49 -13.55
N ASP A 21 -0.19 -29.52 -13.15
CA ASP A 21 -0.14 -29.97 -11.76
C ASP A 21 0.75 -29.09 -10.88
N ASN A 22 1.76 -28.46 -11.48
CA ASN A 22 2.78 -27.66 -10.81
C ASN A 22 2.98 -26.28 -11.47
N PRO A 23 2.03 -25.34 -11.34
CA PRO A 23 2.09 -24.02 -11.97
C PRO A 23 3.37 -23.22 -11.71
N HIS A 24 4.06 -23.42 -10.57
CA HIS A 24 5.33 -22.75 -10.28
C HIS A 24 6.42 -23.04 -11.32
N ILE A 25 6.36 -24.18 -12.00
CA ILE A 25 7.29 -24.54 -13.09
C ILE A 25 7.14 -23.55 -14.27
N LEU A 26 5.90 -23.14 -14.58
CA LEU A 26 5.69 -22.09 -15.57
C LEU A 26 6.38 -20.78 -15.16
N GLY A 27 6.39 -20.47 -13.86
CA GLY A 27 7.14 -19.35 -13.32
C GLY A 27 8.65 -19.50 -13.54
N TRP A 28 9.20 -20.70 -13.36
CA TRP A 28 10.60 -20.96 -13.66
C TRP A 28 10.95 -20.79 -15.13
N ILE A 29 10.07 -21.25 -16.02
CA ILE A 29 10.19 -21.04 -17.48
C ILE A 29 10.18 -19.53 -17.76
N ALA A 30 9.33 -18.78 -17.10
CA ALA A 30 9.25 -17.32 -17.23
C ALA A 30 10.37 -16.55 -16.49
N GLY A 31 11.37 -17.23 -15.93
CA GLY A 31 12.51 -16.62 -15.24
C GLY A 31 12.31 -16.30 -13.75
N MET A 32 11.14 -16.63 -13.17
CA MET A 32 10.82 -16.42 -11.75
C MET A 32 11.25 -17.61 -10.90
N LYS A 33 12.56 -17.76 -10.67
CA LYS A 33 13.16 -18.94 -10.02
C LYS A 33 12.82 -19.09 -8.54
N ASP A 34 12.37 -18.02 -7.88
CA ASP A 34 12.00 -18.02 -6.45
C ASP A 34 10.62 -18.62 -6.18
N LEU A 35 9.84 -18.92 -7.22
CA LEU A 35 8.56 -19.60 -7.04
C LEU A 35 8.78 -21.08 -6.66
N THR A 36 8.00 -21.57 -5.71
CA THR A 36 8.12 -22.88 -5.09
C THR A 36 6.82 -23.67 -5.21
N PRO A 37 6.79 -24.97 -4.85
CA PRO A 37 5.54 -25.75 -4.80
C PRO A 37 4.42 -25.11 -3.97
N LEU A 38 4.75 -24.34 -2.92
CA LEU A 38 3.77 -23.56 -2.14
C LEU A 38 2.99 -22.57 -3.03
N HIS A 39 3.68 -21.91 -3.96
CA HIS A 39 3.04 -21.02 -4.92
C HIS A 39 2.12 -21.74 -5.89
N SER A 40 2.42 -23.02 -6.24
CA SER A 40 1.48 -23.83 -6.99
C SER A 40 0.18 -24.12 -6.23
N GLU A 41 0.28 -24.36 -4.93
CA GLU A 41 -0.91 -24.52 -4.09
C GLU A 41 -1.75 -23.25 -4.05
N TRP A 42 -1.12 -22.07 -3.95
CA TRP A 42 -1.80 -20.78 -3.98
C TRP A 42 -2.51 -20.54 -5.32
N ILE A 43 -1.80 -20.76 -6.43
CA ILE A 43 -2.36 -20.59 -7.79
C ILE A 43 -3.58 -21.52 -7.94
N LYS A 44 -3.43 -22.82 -7.69
CA LYS A 44 -4.53 -23.77 -7.80
C LYS A 44 -5.68 -23.46 -6.86
N TYR A 45 -5.39 -23.02 -5.64
CA TYR A 45 -6.42 -22.63 -4.68
C TYR A 45 -7.28 -21.48 -5.19
N ILE A 46 -6.67 -20.44 -5.73
CA ILE A 46 -7.37 -19.25 -6.21
C ILE A 46 -8.05 -19.49 -7.56
N TRP A 47 -7.37 -20.11 -8.52
CA TRP A 47 -7.85 -20.21 -9.90
C TRP A 47 -8.79 -21.40 -10.15
N LEU A 48 -8.62 -22.52 -9.47
CA LEU A 48 -9.48 -23.70 -9.62
C LEU A 48 -10.68 -23.66 -8.68
N THR A 49 -11.49 -22.62 -8.76
CA THR A 49 -12.67 -22.47 -7.93
C THR A 49 -13.89 -22.09 -8.76
N LYS A 50 -15.06 -22.57 -8.36
CA LYS A 50 -16.37 -22.13 -8.88
C LYS A 50 -17.03 -21.06 -8.00
N LYS A 51 -16.47 -20.79 -6.83
CA LYS A 51 -16.91 -19.76 -5.90
C LYS A 51 -15.71 -18.88 -5.56
N GLY A 52 -15.93 -17.61 -5.31
CA GLY A 52 -14.86 -16.71 -4.90
C GLY A 52 -14.06 -17.25 -3.72
N ARG A 53 -12.75 -17.04 -3.76
CA ARG A 53 -11.80 -17.39 -2.70
C ARG A 53 -10.90 -16.22 -2.40
N SER A 54 -10.36 -16.21 -1.18
CA SER A 54 -9.43 -15.19 -0.74
C SER A 54 -8.15 -15.79 -0.20
N LEU A 55 -7.03 -15.15 -0.49
CA LEU A 55 -5.72 -15.51 0.02
C LEU A 55 -4.99 -14.23 0.45
N MET A 56 -4.42 -14.28 1.64
CA MET A 56 -3.55 -13.22 2.16
C MET A 56 -2.17 -13.80 2.42
N ALA A 57 -1.15 -13.14 1.90
CA ALA A 57 0.23 -13.53 2.15
C ALA A 57 1.07 -12.29 2.44
N HIS A 58 2.12 -12.48 3.23
CA HIS A 58 2.99 -11.40 3.68
C HIS A 58 3.67 -10.68 2.51
N ARG A 59 4.14 -9.44 2.74
CA ARG A 59 4.93 -8.71 1.73
C ARG A 59 6.22 -9.47 1.40
N TYR A 60 6.65 -9.38 0.14
CA TYR A 60 7.79 -10.14 -0.43
C TYR A 60 7.57 -11.66 -0.51
N SER A 61 6.33 -12.13 -0.39
CA SER A 61 6.00 -13.55 -0.58
C SER A 61 5.78 -13.94 -2.04
N TYR A 62 6.03 -13.05 -2.99
CA TYR A 62 5.76 -13.24 -4.42
C TYR A 62 4.29 -13.52 -4.77
N LYS A 63 3.32 -13.17 -3.88
CA LYS A 63 1.90 -13.46 -4.10
C LYS A 63 1.36 -12.96 -5.44
N SER A 64 1.63 -11.69 -5.78
CA SER A 64 1.18 -11.11 -7.07
C SER A 64 1.90 -11.75 -8.26
N SER A 65 3.22 -11.97 -8.16
CA SER A 65 3.99 -12.66 -9.21
C SER A 65 3.45 -14.07 -9.48
N ALA A 66 3.20 -14.85 -8.42
CA ALA A 66 2.72 -16.21 -8.52
C ALA A 66 1.25 -16.25 -8.94
N ILE A 67 0.35 -15.65 -8.14
CA ILE A 67 -1.09 -15.83 -8.30
C ILE A 67 -1.62 -15.00 -9.48
N ILE A 68 -1.16 -13.75 -9.61
CA ILE A 68 -1.71 -12.85 -10.63
C ILE A 68 -1.01 -13.08 -11.97
N TYR A 69 0.32 -13.00 -12.04
CA TYR A 69 0.99 -13.04 -13.34
C TYR A 69 1.12 -14.47 -13.87
N ILE A 70 1.78 -15.34 -13.13
CA ILE A 70 1.94 -16.75 -13.55
C ILE A 70 0.62 -17.48 -13.49
N GLY A 71 -0.20 -17.25 -12.47
CA GLY A 71 -1.52 -17.84 -12.34
C GLY A 71 -2.45 -17.50 -13.51
N TYR A 72 -2.44 -16.25 -14.01
CA TYR A 72 -3.19 -15.89 -15.20
C TYR A 72 -2.67 -16.62 -16.45
N VAL A 73 -1.35 -16.60 -16.70
CA VAL A 73 -0.76 -17.28 -17.88
C VAL A 73 -1.05 -18.78 -17.84
N TRP A 74 -0.93 -19.38 -16.66
CA TRP A 74 -1.30 -20.78 -16.44
C TRP A 74 -2.80 -21.03 -16.66
N TYR A 75 -3.66 -20.16 -16.14
CA TYR A 75 -5.11 -20.31 -16.29
C TYR A 75 -5.55 -20.25 -17.74
N ILE A 76 -5.09 -19.25 -18.48
CA ILE A 76 -5.48 -19.03 -19.88
C ILE A 76 -4.89 -20.09 -20.83
N LEU A 77 -3.79 -20.72 -20.45
CA LEU A 77 -3.23 -21.87 -21.19
C LEU A 77 -4.22 -23.04 -21.24
N PHE A 78 -5.04 -23.22 -20.22
CA PHE A 78 -6.02 -24.32 -20.13
C PHE A 78 -7.48 -23.86 -20.30
N ASN A 79 -7.73 -22.55 -20.28
CA ASN A 79 -9.06 -21.92 -20.42
C ASN A 79 -9.01 -20.74 -21.41
N PRO A 80 -8.69 -20.99 -22.68
CA PRO A 80 -8.37 -19.92 -23.66
C PRO A 80 -9.55 -18.98 -23.97
N GLU A 81 -10.79 -19.41 -23.75
CA GLU A 81 -11.99 -18.64 -24.05
C GLU A 81 -12.42 -17.69 -22.92
N ASP A 82 -11.88 -17.88 -21.71
CA ASP A 82 -12.31 -17.14 -20.54
C ASP A 82 -11.76 -15.69 -20.52
N ARG A 83 -12.57 -14.78 -20.01
CA ARG A 83 -12.22 -13.38 -19.80
C ARG A 83 -11.97 -13.10 -18.33
N VAL A 84 -10.87 -12.45 -18.05
CA VAL A 84 -10.44 -12.15 -16.69
C VAL A 84 -10.42 -10.63 -16.47
N ALA A 85 -11.07 -10.15 -15.42
CA ALA A 85 -10.86 -8.80 -14.91
C ALA A 85 -9.76 -8.83 -13.82
N LEU A 86 -8.70 -8.04 -14.02
CA LEU A 86 -7.70 -7.73 -13.00
C LEU A 86 -8.05 -6.39 -12.37
N VAL A 87 -8.45 -6.40 -11.11
CA VAL A 87 -8.84 -5.20 -10.36
C VAL A 87 -7.77 -4.88 -9.32
N ARG A 88 -7.25 -3.65 -9.35
CA ARG A 88 -6.30 -3.13 -8.37
C ARG A 88 -6.78 -1.80 -7.79
N LYS A 89 -6.09 -1.29 -6.77
CA LYS A 89 -6.47 -0.02 -6.13
C LYS A 89 -6.57 1.12 -7.14
N THR A 90 -5.57 1.25 -8.02
CA THR A 90 -5.57 2.27 -9.08
C THR A 90 -5.58 1.65 -10.48
N HIS A 91 -6.05 2.44 -11.48
CA HIS A 91 -5.99 2.01 -12.87
C HIS A 91 -4.55 1.84 -13.38
N THR A 92 -3.63 2.69 -12.92
CA THR A 92 -2.21 2.60 -13.25
C THR A 92 -1.63 1.26 -12.80
N ASP A 93 -1.87 0.85 -11.55
CA ASP A 93 -1.39 -0.43 -11.02
C ASP A 93 -1.97 -1.62 -11.82
N ALA A 94 -3.24 -1.52 -12.23
CA ALA A 94 -3.87 -2.55 -13.06
C ALA A 94 -3.22 -2.64 -14.45
N CYS A 95 -2.91 -1.50 -15.08
CA CYS A 95 -2.18 -1.43 -16.34
C CYS A 95 -0.77 -2.02 -16.23
N GLU A 96 -0.06 -1.76 -15.13
CA GLU A 96 1.25 -2.37 -14.86
C GLU A 96 1.13 -3.89 -14.75
N GLY A 97 0.08 -4.40 -14.10
CA GLY A 97 -0.21 -5.83 -14.02
C GLY A 97 -0.45 -6.47 -15.38
N VAL A 98 -1.29 -5.85 -16.23
CA VAL A 98 -1.52 -6.29 -17.62
C VAL A 98 -0.22 -6.24 -18.44
N GLY A 99 0.61 -5.20 -18.22
CA GLY A 99 1.91 -5.04 -18.86
C GLY A 99 2.90 -6.16 -18.48
N ALA A 100 2.93 -6.54 -17.20
CA ALA A 100 3.76 -7.65 -16.73
C ALA A 100 3.35 -8.99 -17.38
N ILE A 101 2.06 -9.29 -17.42
CA ILE A 101 1.52 -10.47 -18.10
C ILE A 101 1.87 -10.43 -19.59
N THR A 102 1.72 -9.27 -20.24
CA THR A 102 2.07 -9.09 -21.66
C THR A 102 3.53 -9.46 -21.92
N LYS A 103 4.45 -9.00 -21.07
CA LYS A 103 5.88 -9.34 -21.19
C LYS A 103 6.14 -10.83 -21.05
N ILE A 104 5.49 -11.50 -20.11
CA ILE A 104 5.61 -12.96 -19.93
C ILE A 104 5.11 -13.69 -21.18
N MET A 105 3.94 -13.32 -21.69
CA MET A 105 3.35 -13.93 -22.89
C MET A 105 4.18 -13.74 -24.17
N GLN A 106 5.10 -12.78 -24.19
CA GLN A 106 6.01 -12.52 -25.31
C GLN A 106 7.34 -13.27 -25.23
N GLN A 107 7.63 -13.95 -24.12
CA GLN A 107 8.87 -14.74 -23.98
C GLN A 107 8.85 -15.93 -24.94
N PRO A 108 10.00 -16.26 -25.59
CA PRO A 108 10.06 -17.31 -26.59
C PRO A 108 9.55 -18.67 -26.07
N GLU A 109 9.95 -19.07 -24.88
CA GLU A 109 9.59 -20.33 -24.25
C GLU A 109 8.08 -20.42 -23.97
N ILE A 110 7.49 -19.33 -23.50
CA ILE A 110 6.05 -19.24 -23.24
C ILE A 110 5.27 -19.27 -24.56
N ARG A 111 5.74 -18.56 -25.58
CA ARG A 111 5.14 -18.56 -26.92
C ARG A 111 5.13 -19.96 -27.52
N GLU A 112 6.24 -20.70 -27.42
CA GLU A 112 6.33 -22.08 -27.90
C GLU A 112 5.39 -23.01 -27.12
N LEU A 113 5.26 -22.85 -25.83
CA LEU A 113 4.32 -23.61 -25.01
C LEU A 113 2.86 -23.41 -25.48
N PHE A 114 2.46 -22.16 -25.73
CA PHE A 114 1.13 -21.85 -26.27
C PHE A 114 0.93 -22.39 -27.70
N ARG A 115 1.95 -22.30 -28.56
CA ARG A 115 1.92 -22.90 -29.90
C ARG A 115 1.71 -24.41 -29.80
N PHE A 116 2.40 -25.07 -28.89
CA PHE A 116 2.22 -26.51 -28.69
C PHE A 116 0.79 -26.85 -28.22
N ALA A 117 0.27 -26.10 -27.25
CA ALA A 117 -1.05 -26.35 -26.66
C ALA A 117 -2.23 -26.01 -27.59
N HIS A 118 -2.11 -24.95 -28.41
CA HIS A 118 -3.22 -24.41 -29.22
C HIS A 118 -3.00 -24.50 -30.73
N GLY A 119 -1.84 -24.94 -31.20
CA GLY A 119 -1.50 -25.03 -32.60
C GLY A 119 -1.05 -23.73 -33.25
N GLU A 120 -1.05 -22.61 -32.50
CA GLU A 120 -0.65 -21.30 -32.99
C GLU A 120 0.05 -20.48 -31.87
N TYR A 121 0.87 -19.53 -32.26
CA TYR A 121 1.49 -18.59 -31.33
C TYR A 121 0.46 -17.64 -30.72
N PRO A 122 0.64 -17.20 -29.47
CA PRO A 122 -0.24 -16.25 -28.79
C PRO A 122 -0.01 -14.84 -29.31
N GLU A 123 -0.45 -14.55 -30.55
CA GLU A 123 -0.40 -13.22 -31.09
C GLU A 123 -1.53 -12.35 -30.51
N PHE A 124 -1.29 -11.05 -30.38
CA PHE A 124 -2.28 -10.13 -29.85
C PHE A 124 -3.25 -9.68 -30.95
N THR A 125 -4.54 -10.00 -30.82
CA THR A 125 -5.61 -9.42 -31.63
C THR A 125 -6.05 -8.05 -31.14
N LYS A 126 -5.85 -7.80 -29.82
CA LYS A 126 -6.06 -6.52 -29.17
C LYS A 126 -4.92 -6.30 -28.19
N LYS A 127 -4.28 -5.14 -28.27
CA LYS A 127 -3.19 -4.75 -27.37
C LYS A 127 -3.38 -3.28 -26.98
N ARG A 128 -3.97 -3.07 -25.83
CA ARG A 128 -4.05 -1.76 -25.17
C ARG A 128 -3.26 -1.81 -23.86
N ILE A 129 -3.02 -0.66 -23.26
CA ILE A 129 -2.32 -0.59 -22.00
C ILE A 129 -3.07 -1.32 -20.86
N ASP A 130 -4.38 -1.32 -20.92
CA ASP A 130 -5.30 -1.89 -19.92
C ASP A 130 -5.94 -3.21 -20.35
N ALA A 131 -5.77 -3.66 -21.62
CA ALA A 131 -6.43 -4.88 -22.08
C ALA A 131 -5.66 -5.56 -23.21
N ILE A 132 -5.61 -6.89 -23.14
CA ILE A 132 -5.05 -7.74 -24.20
C ILE A 132 -6.04 -8.85 -24.57
N ASP A 133 -5.99 -9.25 -25.85
CA ASP A 133 -6.71 -10.39 -26.39
C ASP A 133 -5.80 -11.16 -27.34
N PHE A 134 -6.07 -12.46 -27.54
CA PHE A 134 -5.17 -13.35 -28.27
C PHE A 134 -5.84 -14.01 -29.46
N THR A 135 -5.02 -14.44 -30.47
CA THR A 135 -5.48 -15.12 -31.67
C THR A 135 -6.13 -16.47 -31.39
N PHE A 136 -5.61 -17.23 -30.45
CA PHE A 136 -6.12 -18.55 -30.08
C PHE A 136 -7.51 -18.54 -29.42
N LYS A 137 -7.99 -17.38 -28.95
CA LYS A 137 -9.36 -17.19 -28.46
C LYS A 137 -10.32 -17.13 -29.66
N LYS A 138 -11.27 -18.05 -29.71
CA LYS A 138 -12.24 -18.16 -30.80
C LYS A 138 -13.44 -17.23 -30.64
N SER A 139 -13.87 -16.99 -29.40
CA SER A 139 -14.97 -16.08 -29.09
C SER A 139 -14.57 -14.63 -29.31
N LYS A 140 -15.44 -13.87 -30.00
CA LYS A 140 -15.27 -12.42 -30.21
C LYS A 140 -16.17 -11.68 -29.25
N THR A 141 -15.61 -11.24 -28.13
CA THR A 141 -16.31 -10.43 -27.12
C THR A 141 -15.69 -9.03 -27.03
N PRO A 142 -16.44 -8.01 -26.58
CA PRO A 142 -15.91 -6.66 -26.41
C PRO A 142 -14.75 -6.60 -25.41
N GLU A 143 -14.81 -7.42 -24.36
CA GLU A 143 -13.75 -7.54 -23.36
C GLU A 143 -12.62 -8.42 -23.89
N GLY A 144 -11.38 -8.06 -23.57
CA GLY A 144 -10.21 -8.87 -23.88
C GLY A 144 -10.12 -10.13 -23.02
N SER A 145 -9.15 -11.00 -23.34
CA SER A 145 -8.80 -12.15 -22.49
C SER A 145 -8.40 -11.73 -21.08
N ILE A 146 -7.74 -10.57 -20.93
CA ILE A 146 -7.60 -9.87 -19.65
C ILE A 146 -7.87 -8.38 -19.84
N THR A 147 -8.55 -7.79 -18.85
CA THR A 147 -8.75 -6.34 -18.77
C THR A 147 -8.46 -5.85 -17.35
N GLY A 148 -7.64 -4.81 -17.23
CA GLY A 148 -7.27 -4.18 -15.98
C GLY A 148 -8.20 -3.02 -15.60
N PHE A 149 -8.55 -2.93 -14.34
CA PHE A 149 -9.42 -1.91 -13.76
C PHE A 149 -8.85 -1.37 -12.46
N GLY A 150 -8.93 -0.05 -12.26
CA GLY A 150 -8.85 0.54 -10.93
C GLY A 150 -10.20 0.53 -10.22
N LEU A 151 -10.24 0.74 -8.91
CA LEU A 151 -11.51 0.79 -8.17
C LEU A 151 -12.46 1.89 -8.64
N ASN A 152 -11.92 2.98 -9.19
CA ASN A 152 -12.69 4.10 -9.76
C ASN A 152 -13.14 3.87 -11.22
N SER A 153 -12.92 2.69 -11.80
CA SER A 153 -13.33 2.37 -13.15
C SER A 153 -14.83 2.10 -13.23
N GLN A 154 -15.40 2.28 -14.44
CA GLN A 154 -16.80 1.91 -14.69
C GLN A 154 -16.90 0.42 -15.07
N PHE A 155 -17.69 -0.32 -14.31
CA PHE A 155 -17.90 -1.76 -14.50
C PHE A 155 -19.23 -2.09 -15.21
N THR A 156 -20.14 -1.14 -15.30
CA THR A 156 -21.49 -1.33 -15.88
C THR A 156 -21.43 -1.91 -17.30
N GLY A 157 -22.20 -2.96 -17.53
CA GLY A 157 -22.30 -3.63 -18.83
C GLY A 157 -21.11 -4.52 -19.20
N LYS A 158 -20.18 -4.78 -18.27
CA LYS A 158 -19.05 -5.69 -18.46
C LYS A 158 -19.29 -7.01 -17.75
N HIS A 159 -18.83 -8.11 -18.36
CA HIS A 159 -19.00 -9.45 -17.82
C HIS A 159 -17.72 -10.26 -17.98
N PHE A 160 -17.35 -10.99 -16.94
CA PHE A 160 -16.12 -11.78 -16.87
C PHE A 160 -16.39 -13.18 -16.31
N GLU A 161 -15.59 -14.14 -16.73
CA GLU A 161 -15.59 -15.51 -16.18
C GLU A 161 -14.85 -15.55 -14.85
N VAL A 162 -13.85 -14.69 -14.66
CA VAL A 162 -13.10 -14.56 -13.39
C VAL A 162 -12.87 -13.07 -13.10
N ILE A 163 -13.11 -12.66 -11.86
CA ILE A 163 -12.63 -11.37 -11.34
C ILE A 163 -11.54 -11.65 -10.31
N MET A 164 -10.39 -11.04 -10.51
CA MET A 164 -9.23 -11.14 -9.64
C MET A 164 -8.92 -9.77 -9.04
N CYS A 165 -9.21 -9.59 -7.76
CA CYS A 165 -8.88 -8.37 -7.02
C CYS A 165 -7.52 -8.57 -6.32
N ASP A 166 -6.52 -7.76 -6.69
CA ASP A 166 -5.16 -7.81 -6.16
C ASP A 166 -4.82 -6.51 -5.43
N ASP A 167 -4.55 -6.61 -4.14
CA ASP A 167 -4.19 -5.49 -3.25
C ASP A 167 -5.12 -4.26 -3.41
N ILE A 168 -6.45 -4.48 -3.42
CA ILE A 168 -7.46 -3.40 -3.50
C ILE A 168 -7.63 -2.65 -2.18
N SER A 169 -7.25 -3.24 -1.05
CA SER A 169 -7.15 -2.61 0.26
C SER A 169 -5.71 -2.16 0.49
N THR A 170 -5.52 -0.97 1.06
CA THR A 170 -4.22 -0.32 1.23
C THR A 170 -4.13 0.39 2.58
N LEU A 171 -2.98 1.01 2.86
CA LEU A 171 -2.82 1.86 4.03
C LEU A 171 -3.87 2.99 4.11
N LYS A 172 -4.36 3.50 2.97
CA LYS A 172 -5.42 4.52 2.95
C LYS A 172 -6.74 3.99 3.52
N ASP A 173 -7.07 2.73 3.23
CA ASP A 173 -8.27 2.07 3.80
C ASP A 173 -8.13 1.91 5.32
N ARG A 174 -6.93 1.65 5.84
CA ARG A 174 -6.68 1.62 7.28
C ARG A 174 -6.90 2.98 7.94
N LEU A 175 -6.45 4.05 7.31
CA LEU A 175 -6.45 5.41 7.86
C LEU A 175 -7.75 6.19 7.59
N SER A 176 -8.63 5.73 6.68
CA SER A 176 -9.82 6.46 6.26
C SER A 176 -11.05 5.58 6.21
N LYS A 177 -12.07 5.92 7.02
CA LYS A 177 -13.37 5.26 7.00
C LYS A 177 -14.04 5.37 5.63
N ALA A 178 -13.99 6.55 4.99
CA ALA A 178 -14.59 6.77 3.67
C ALA A 178 -13.94 5.87 2.59
N GLU A 179 -12.61 5.71 2.62
CA GLU A 179 -11.90 4.79 1.72
C GLU A 179 -12.31 3.33 1.96
N ARG A 180 -12.44 2.91 3.23
CA ARG A 180 -12.92 1.56 3.57
C ARG A 180 -14.31 1.29 2.99
N GLU A 181 -15.26 2.20 3.25
CA GLU A 181 -16.64 2.08 2.78
C GLU A 181 -16.70 2.06 1.24
N TYR A 182 -15.90 2.89 0.57
CA TYR A 182 -15.78 2.90 -0.88
C TYR A 182 -15.24 1.57 -1.41
N THR A 183 -14.12 1.08 -0.91
CA THR A 183 -13.55 -0.21 -1.32
C THR A 183 -14.53 -1.37 -1.10
N MET A 184 -15.25 -1.38 0.03
CA MET A 184 -16.28 -2.37 0.31
C MET A 184 -17.46 -2.29 -0.67
N SER A 185 -17.88 -1.08 -1.06
CA SER A 185 -18.99 -0.89 -2.02
C SER A 185 -18.61 -1.44 -3.39
N ILE A 186 -17.38 -1.17 -3.86
CA ILE A 186 -16.89 -1.70 -5.14
C ILE A 186 -16.74 -3.23 -5.09
N TRP A 187 -16.23 -3.80 -3.99
CA TRP A 187 -16.19 -5.26 -3.85
C TRP A 187 -17.58 -5.89 -3.98
N ARG A 188 -18.61 -5.31 -3.34
CA ARG A 188 -19.99 -5.79 -3.46
C ARG A 188 -20.45 -5.73 -4.91
N GLU A 189 -20.22 -4.62 -5.61
CA GLU A 189 -20.57 -4.47 -7.04
C GLU A 189 -19.89 -5.55 -7.89
N LEU A 190 -18.58 -5.75 -7.74
CA LEU A 190 -17.82 -6.75 -8.48
C LEU A 190 -18.32 -8.18 -8.21
N SER A 191 -18.55 -8.52 -6.95
CA SER A 191 -18.90 -9.87 -6.53
C SER A 191 -20.38 -10.25 -6.73
N THR A 192 -21.23 -9.27 -7.05
CA THR A 192 -22.68 -9.53 -7.24
C THR A 192 -23.19 -9.18 -8.64
N ASN A 193 -22.71 -8.09 -9.24
CA ASN A 193 -23.31 -7.54 -10.46
C ASN A 193 -22.40 -7.70 -11.70
N VAL A 194 -21.07 -7.61 -11.53
CA VAL A 194 -20.11 -7.67 -12.66
C VAL A 194 -19.72 -9.11 -12.96
N ILE A 195 -19.57 -9.93 -11.95
CA ILE A 195 -19.27 -11.36 -12.13
C ILE A 195 -20.51 -12.12 -12.59
N GLY A 196 -20.35 -13.02 -13.56
CA GLY A 196 -21.42 -13.88 -14.02
C GLY A 196 -21.92 -14.85 -12.93
N PRO A 197 -23.18 -15.32 -12.99
CA PRO A 197 -23.73 -16.27 -12.04
C PRO A 197 -22.88 -17.53 -11.92
N GLY A 198 -22.50 -17.91 -10.70
CA GLY A 198 -21.68 -19.10 -10.44
C GLY A 198 -20.20 -18.99 -10.85
N LYS A 199 -19.74 -17.78 -11.17
CA LYS A 199 -18.34 -17.48 -11.53
C LYS A 199 -17.61 -16.89 -10.30
N PRO A 200 -16.27 -17.07 -10.20
CA PRO A 200 -15.49 -16.66 -9.04
C PRO A 200 -15.08 -15.18 -9.09
N CYS A 201 -15.36 -14.45 -8.01
CA CYS A 201 -14.71 -13.21 -7.65
C CYS A 201 -13.70 -13.50 -6.51
N CYS A 202 -12.42 -13.36 -6.80
CA CYS A 202 -11.33 -13.75 -5.89
C CYS A 202 -10.58 -12.52 -5.36
N TYR A 203 -10.05 -12.64 -4.14
CA TYR A 203 -9.25 -11.61 -3.49
C TYR A 203 -7.85 -12.15 -3.16
N VAL A 204 -6.84 -11.38 -3.51
CA VAL A 204 -5.44 -11.60 -3.13
C VAL A 204 -4.93 -10.31 -2.52
N GLY A 205 -4.31 -10.38 -1.34
CA GLY A 205 -3.84 -9.15 -0.71
C GLY A 205 -3.14 -9.34 0.61
N THR A 206 -3.01 -8.22 1.32
CA THR A 206 -2.52 -8.13 2.68
C THR A 206 -3.64 -7.52 3.54
N PRO A 207 -3.90 -7.98 4.76
CA PRO A 207 -4.95 -7.40 5.61
C PRO A 207 -4.49 -6.03 6.11
N TRP A 208 -5.34 -5.02 5.99
CA TRP A 208 -5.04 -3.68 6.49
C TRP A 208 -5.87 -3.28 7.72
N THR A 209 -7.11 -3.76 7.78
CA THR A 209 -8.03 -3.45 8.88
C THR A 209 -9.10 -4.52 9.02
N ALA A 210 -9.58 -4.76 10.25
CA ALA A 210 -10.69 -5.65 10.52
C ALA A 210 -12.02 -5.14 9.95
N GLU A 211 -12.16 -3.83 9.78
CA GLU A 211 -13.40 -3.14 9.43
C GLU A 211 -13.52 -2.86 7.92
N GLY A 212 -12.51 -3.22 7.13
CA GLY A 212 -12.47 -2.98 5.69
C GLY A 212 -13.09 -4.10 4.85
N VAL A 213 -12.68 -4.16 3.58
CA VAL A 213 -13.10 -5.20 2.65
C VAL A 213 -12.79 -6.60 3.16
N GLU A 214 -11.80 -6.73 4.03
CA GLU A 214 -11.38 -7.95 4.70
C GLU A 214 -12.51 -8.59 5.54
N SER A 215 -13.48 -7.81 5.99
CA SER A 215 -14.65 -8.29 6.76
C SER A 215 -15.76 -8.92 5.90
N ILE A 216 -15.76 -8.65 4.60
CA ILE A 216 -16.83 -9.08 3.68
C ILE A 216 -16.38 -10.02 2.55
N ILE A 217 -15.08 -10.19 2.35
CA ILE A 217 -14.54 -11.19 1.40
C ILE A 217 -14.74 -12.62 1.93
N PRO A 218 -14.71 -13.65 1.06
CA PRO A 218 -14.62 -15.04 1.51
C PRO A 218 -13.47 -15.22 2.51
N LYS A 219 -13.69 -16.04 3.56
CA LYS A 219 -12.66 -16.28 4.60
C LYS A 219 -11.29 -16.61 3.98
N PRO A 220 -10.27 -15.76 4.17
CA PRO A 220 -8.98 -15.94 3.50
C PRO A 220 -8.16 -17.08 4.11
N ARG A 221 -7.41 -17.79 3.26
CA ARG A 221 -6.21 -18.50 3.72
C ARG A 221 -5.12 -17.46 3.96
N LYS A 222 -4.45 -17.56 5.11
CA LYS A 222 -3.39 -16.63 5.50
C LYS A 222 -2.04 -17.36 5.53
N TYR A 223 -1.02 -16.68 5.01
CA TYR A 223 0.37 -17.15 4.97
C TYR A 223 1.30 -16.03 5.44
N SER A 224 1.52 -15.97 6.76
CA SER A 224 2.45 -15.05 7.41
C SER A 224 3.90 -15.52 7.24
N ILE A 225 4.85 -14.71 7.70
CA ILE A 225 6.27 -15.13 7.76
C ILE A 225 6.51 -16.34 8.66
N LYS A 226 5.54 -16.69 9.53
CA LYS A 226 5.62 -17.91 10.38
C LYS A 226 5.17 -19.15 9.61
N ASP A 227 4.41 -18.99 8.53
CA ASP A 227 3.78 -20.09 7.78
C ASP A 227 4.58 -20.48 6.53
N CYS A 228 5.50 -19.64 6.08
CA CYS A 228 6.32 -19.89 4.90
C CYS A 228 7.72 -19.30 5.04
N ASN A 229 8.73 -20.09 4.70
CA ASN A 229 10.15 -19.75 4.80
C ASN A 229 10.65 -19.08 3.51
N ILE A 230 10.04 -17.94 3.11
CA ILE A 230 10.43 -17.19 1.91
C ILE A 230 11.50 -16.14 2.25
N LEU A 231 11.38 -15.51 3.40
CA LEU A 231 12.36 -14.54 3.90
C LEU A 231 13.30 -15.19 4.90
N THR A 232 14.59 -14.81 4.86
CA THR A 232 15.55 -15.24 5.88
C THR A 232 15.33 -14.49 7.20
N PRO A 233 15.83 -15.02 8.34
CA PRO A 233 15.74 -14.32 9.62
C PRO A 233 16.33 -12.91 9.59
N GLU A 234 17.44 -12.71 8.87
CA GLU A 234 18.12 -11.42 8.71
C GLU A 234 17.23 -10.43 7.95
N GLN A 235 16.61 -10.89 6.86
CA GLN A 235 15.66 -10.08 6.07
C GLN A 235 14.43 -9.70 6.91
N ILE A 236 13.90 -10.63 7.70
CA ILE A 236 12.77 -10.36 8.60
C ILE A 236 13.15 -9.28 9.62
N GLU A 237 14.33 -9.39 10.24
CA GLU A 237 14.79 -8.41 11.21
C GLU A 237 15.05 -7.03 10.58
N GLU A 238 15.59 -6.98 9.35
CA GLU A 238 15.73 -5.75 8.58
C GLU A 238 14.38 -5.06 8.36
N LYS A 239 13.35 -5.83 7.93
CA LYS A 239 11.99 -5.28 7.73
C LYS A 239 11.34 -4.83 9.03
N ARG A 240 11.57 -5.56 10.13
CA ARG A 240 11.09 -5.18 11.46
C ARG A 240 11.64 -3.83 11.91
N LYS A 241 12.91 -3.59 11.66
CA LYS A 241 13.59 -2.33 12.01
C LYS A 241 13.19 -1.15 11.12
N GLY A 242 12.77 -1.43 9.90
CA GLY A 242 12.43 -0.40 8.89
C GLY A 242 10.96 0.01 8.86
N THR A 243 10.13 -0.41 9.84
CA THR A 243 8.70 -0.07 9.86
C THR A 243 8.14 -0.02 11.27
N THR A 244 6.95 0.55 11.46
CA THR A 244 6.29 0.55 12.76
C THR A 244 5.87 -0.88 13.17
N PRO A 245 5.80 -1.21 14.47
CA PRO A 245 5.34 -2.52 14.94
C PRO A 245 3.97 -2.91 14.36
N ALA A 246 3.03 -1.97 14.29
CA ALA A 246 1.71 -2.22 13.75
C ALA A 246 1.73 -2.49 12.23
N LEU A 247 2.52 -1.74 11.46
CA LEU A 247 2.69 -2.02 10.02
C LEU A 247 3.46 -3.32 9.78
N PHE A 248 4.42 -3.67 10.65
CA PHE A 248 5.08 -4.96 10.59
C PHE A 248 4.08 -6.09 10.84
N SER A 249 3.23 -5.95 11.87
CA SER A 249 2.18 -6.91 12.18
C SER A 249 1.24 -7.14 11.00
N VAL A 250 0.72 -6.08 10.40
CA VAL A 250 -0.16 -6.14 9.22
C VAL A 250 0.52 -6.77 8.02
N ASN A 251 1.74 -6.31 7.67
CA ASN A 251 2.39 -6.70 6.42
C ASN A 251 3.06 -8.08 6.47
N TYR A 252 3.50 -8.55 7.65
CA TYR A 252 4.32 -9.75 7.77
C TYR A 252 3.69 -10.82 8.67
N LEU A 253 3.01 -10.44 9.76
CA LEU A 253 2.30 -11.38 10.62
C LEU A 253 0.84 -11.59 10.18
N LEU A 254 0.31 -10.72 9.31
CA LEU A 254 -1.09 -10.70 8.85
C LEU A 254 -2.09 -10.54 10.01
N GLU A 255 -1.68 -9.79 11.01
CA GLU A 255 -2.45 -9.43 12.19
C GLU A 255 -2.67 -7.91 12.20
N TYR A 256 -3.81 -7.45 12.67
CA TYR A 256 -4.10 -6.02 12.80
C TYR A 256 -4.52 -5.70 14.24
N MET A 257 -4.17 -4.50 14.68
CA MET A 257 -4.67 -3.98 15.96
C MET A 257 -6.19 -3.84 15.91
N SER A 258 -6.85 -4.18 17.01
CA SER A 258 -8.27 -3.87 17.15
C SER A 258 -8.46 -2.35 17.20
N SER A 259 -9.59 -1.86 16.67
CA SER A 259 -9.94 -0.44 16.76
C SER A 259 -10.12 0.03 18.22
N GLU A 260 -10.34 -0.89 19.15
CA GLU A 260 -10.49 -0.59 20.58
C GLU A 260 -9.17 -0.17 21.26
N GLU A 261 -8.03 -0.66 20.75
CA GLU A 261 -6.70 -0.35 21.28
C GLU A 261 -6.13 0.98 20.77
N GLN A 262 -6.70 1.54 19.70
CA GLN A 262 -6.24 2.79 19.13
C GLN A 262 -6.77 3.99 19.92
N ILE A 263 -5.86 4.91 20.29
CA ILE A 263 -6.19 6.17 20.96
C ILE A 263 -6.54 7.25 19.92
N PHE A 264 -5.78 7.31 18.82
CA PHE A 264 -5.98 8.23 17.70
C PHE A 264 -6.70 7.52 16.56
N LYS A 265 -8.04 7.71 16.47
CA LYS A 265 -8.90 7.01 15.49
C LYS A 265 -9.36 7.94 14.38
N ASP A 266 -9.66 7.36 13.22
CA ASP A 266 -10.37 7.99 12.11
C ASP A 266 -9.94 9.44 11.80
N PRO A 267 -8.69 9.68 11.36
CA PRO A 267 -8.22 11.01 11.02
C PRO A 267 -9.12 11.65 9.95
N GLN A 268 -9.50 12.92 10.13
CA GLN A 268 -10.27 13.66 9.14
C GLN A 268 -9.32 14.13 8.02
N TRP A 269 -9.75 13.98 6.77
CA TRP A 269 -8.97 14.35 5.60
C TRP A 269 -9.55 15.55 4.87
N GLY A 270 -8.69 16.34 4.23
CA GLY A 270 -9.10 17.44 3.38
C GLY A 270 -7.91 18.10 2.69
N ASP A 271 -8.18 18.99 1.74
CA ASP A 271 -7.15 19.77 1.07
C ASP A 271 -6.64 20.90 1.97
N TRP A 272 -5.34 21.22 1.85
CA TRP A 272 -4.77 22.39 2.50
C TRP A 272 -5.35 23.69 1.94
N ILE A 273 -5.96 24.49 2.79
CA ILE A 273 -6.59 25.75 2.38
C ILE A 273 -5.62 26.92 2.62
N TYR A 274 -5.24 27.59 1.55
CA TYR A 274 -4.44 28.80 1.61
C TYR A 274 -5.33 30.04 1.75
N GLY A 275 -4.91 31.00 2.58
CA GLY A 275 -5.57 32.32 2.69
C GLY A 275 -6.79 32.38 3.62
N ASN A 276 -7.33 31.25 4.08
CA ASN A 276 -8.44 31.19 5.04
C ASN A 276 -8.03 30.63 6.40
N THR A 277 -6.75 30.82 6.75
CA THR A 277 -6.11 30.29 7.94
C THR A 277 -5.24 31.34 8.58
N GLU A 278 -4.92 31.16 9.87
CA GLU A 278 -3.79 31.84 10.50
C GLU A 278 -2.48 31.37 9.85
N THR A 279 -1.40 32.12 10.07
CA THR A 279 -0.10 31.76 9.52
C THR A 279 0.39 30.42 10.08
N PRO A 280 0.81 29.46 9.24
CA PRO A 280 1.25 28.15 9.70
C PRO A 280 2.52 28.18 10.56
N TYR A 281 2.60 27.23 11.47
CA TYR A 281 3.79 26.92 12.27
C TYR A 281 4.24 25.49 11.99
N ALA A 282 5.53 25.24 12.15
CA ALA A 282 6.12 23.93 11.99
C ALA A 282 6.83 23.47 13.27
N HIS A 283 6.93 22.17 13.45
CA HIS A 283 7.79 21.51 14.43
C HIS A 283 8.57 20.38 13.75
N ILE A 284 9.82 20.22 14.11
CA ILE A 284 10.66 19.10 13.69
C ILE A 284 11.12 18.35 14.92
N ASP A 285 10.85 17.05 14.95
CA ASP A 285 11.50 16.09 15.84
C ASP A 285 12.65 15.46 15.07
N ASP A 286 13.88 15.69 15.50
CA ASP A 286 15.08 15.37 14.75
C ASP A 286 15.69 14.02 15.15
N ALA A 287 16.09 13.25 14.13
CA ALA A 287 16.77 11.97 14.33
C ALA A 287 18.29 12.16 14.39
N TYR A 288 18.91 11.51 15.40
CA TYR A 288 20.38 11.52 15.60
C TYR A 288 21.17 10.62 14.64
N GLY A 289 20.52 10.11 13.63
CA GLY A 289 21.09 9.10 12.74
C GLY A 289 20.76 7.68 13.17
N GLY A 290 20.91 6.73 12.28
CA GLY A 290 20.54 5.33 12.52
C GLY A 290 19.19 4.99 11.90
N LYS A 291 18.17 4.73 12.70
CA LYS A 291 16.88 4.16 12.25
C LYS A 291 15.67 5.07 12.44
N ASP A 292 15.86 6.21 13.11
CA ASP A 292 14.80 7.15 13.44
C ASP A 292 14.55 8.11 12.28
N TYR A 293 13.36 8.69 12.26
CA TYR A 293 12.95 9.63 11.22
C TYR A 293 12.97 11.07 11.74
N ASN A 294 13.34 12.00 10.88
CA ASN A 294 13.04 13.41 11.15
C ASN A 294 11.56 13.63 10.86
N ALA A 295 10.76 13.89 11.89
CA ALA A 295 9.32 14.06 11.77
C ALA A 295 8.95 15.54 11.73
N LEU A 296 8.52 16.01 10.55
CA LEU A 296 8.06 17.38 10.34
C LEU A 296 6.55 17.45 10.44
N THR A 297 6.04 18.26 11.38
CA THR A 297 4.63 18.64 11.49
C THR A 297 4.44 20.07 11.08
N ILE A 298 3.45 20.38 10.23
CA ILE A 298 3.03 21.74 9.90
C ILE A 298 1.55 21.87 10.19
N MET A 299 1.16 22.93 10.91
CA MET A 299 -0.23 23.17 11.31
C MET A 299 -0.62 24.63 11.15
N ALA A 300 -1.91 24.87 10.88
CA ALA A 300 -2.51 26.19 10.86
C ALA A 300 -3.96 26.14 11.37
N LYS A 301 -4.37 27.15 12.16
CA LYS A 301 -5.76 27.29 12.57
C LYS A 301 -6.58 27.91 11.44
N ARG A 302 -7.71 27.31 11.13
CA ARG A 302 -8.67 27.78 10.14
C ARG A 302 -9.64 28.78 10.76
N LYS A 303 -10.26 29.62 9.95
CA LYS A 303 -11.29 30.58 10.42
C LYS A 303 -12.55 29.91 10.98
N ASP A 304 -12.83 28.66 10.56
CA ASP A 304 -13.93 27.85 11.09
C ASP A 304 -13.62 27.23 12.48
N GLY A 305 -12.45 27.51 13.03
CA GLY A 305 -11.99 26.99 14.33
C GLY A 305 -11.32 25.62 14.27
N LYS A 306 -11.34 24.92 13.14
CA LYS A 306 -10.62 23.68 12.93
C LYS A 306 -9.12 23.94 12.73
N ILE A 307 -8.33 22.90 12.89
CA ILE A 307 -6.89 22.91 12.62
C ILE A 307 -6.65 22.11 11.35
N GLN A 308 -5.92 22.66 10.40
CA GLN A 308 -5.37 21.88 9.29
C GLN A 308 -3.93 21.50 9.60
N ALA A 309 -3.57 20.26 9.28
CA ALA A 309 -2.26 19.69 9.55
C ALA A 309 -1.72 18.93 8.34
N VAL A 310 -0.40 18.89 8.21
CA VAL A 310 0.31 18.01 7.28
C VAL A 310 1.56 17.47 7.97
N GLY A 311 1.91 16.22 7.73
CA GLY A 311 3.05 15.55 8.33
C GLY A 311 3.93 14.84 7.31
N PHE A 312 5.24 14.88 7.54
CA PHE A 312 6.26 14.23 6.69
C PHE A 312 7.30 13.52 7.54
N LEU A 313 7.78 12.37 7.05
CA LEU A 313 8.91 11.63 7.63
C LEU A 313 10.07 11.64 6.65
N PHE A 314 11.23 12.01 7.13
CA PHE A 314 12.47 12.01 6.35
C PHE A 314 13.48 11.04 6.97
N PRO A 315 13.83 9.94 6.29
CA PRO A 315 14.86 9.01 6.78
C PRO A 315 16.26 9.63 6.65
N GLY A 316 17.17 9.22 7.52
CA GLY A 316 18.57 9.68 7.53
C GLY A 316 18.80 10.88 8.45
N SER A 317 19.98 11.46 8.42
CA SER A 317 20.33 12.59 9.29
C SER A 317 19.62 13.88 8.88
N ILE A 318 19.39 14.76 9.84
CA ILE A 318 18.79 16.09 9.58
C ILE A 318 19.64 16.89 8.56
N ALA A 319 20.95 16.73 8.56
CA ALA A 319 21.87 17.41 7.64
C ALA A 319 21.59 17.04 6.17
N GLU A 320 21.28 15.78 5.90
CA GLU A 320 20.95 15.29 4.57
C GLU A 320 19.56 15.75 4.11
N ARG A 321 18.68 16.10 5.03
CA ARG A 321 17.26 16.41 4.77
C ARG A 321 16.91 17.89 4.92
N ILE A 322 17.88 18.73 5.24
CA ILE A 322 17.62 20.14 5.53
C ILE A 322 16.95 20.88 4.35
N GLU A 323 17.32 20.58 3.10
CA GLU A 323 16.72 21.23 1.94
C GLU A 323 15.30 20.69 1.66
N ASP A 324 15.02 19.40 1.90
CA ASP A 324 13.67 18.83 1.82
C ASP A 324 12.73 19.48 2.85
N ILE A 325 13.20 19.64 4.08
CA ILE A 325 12.47 20.30 5.16
C ILE A 325 12.20 21.76 4.81
N LYS A 326 13.21 22.47 4.29
CA LYS A 326 13.10 23.86 3.86
C LYS A 326 12.11 24.02 2.70
N GLU A 327 12.07 23.07 1.75
CA GLU A 327 11.08 23.07 0.68
C GLU A 327 9.66 23.05 1.25
N LYS A 328 9.37 22.13 2.18
CA LYS A 328 8.05 22.03 2.82
C LYS A 328 7.73 23.27 3.65
N TYR A 329 8.71 23.77 4.44
CA TYR A 329 8.57 25.03 5.21
C TYR A 329 8.15 26.22 4.33
N LYS A 330 8.74 26.35 3.13
CA LYS A 330 8.41 27.40 2.16
C LYS A 330 7.07 27.16 1.48
N LEU A 331 6.82 25.93 1.03
CA LEU A 331 5.58 25.53 0.33
C LEU A 331 4.35 25.88 1.17
N TYR A 332 4.39 25.55 2.45
CA TYR A 332 3.28 25.83 3.38
C TYR A 332 3.35 27.21 4.01
N LYS A 333 4.31 28.06 3.62
CA LYS A 333 4.51 29.43 4.08
C LYS A 333 4.57 29.55 5.61
N CYS A 334 5.33 28.66 6.24
CA CYS A 334 5.46 28.64 7.69
C CYS A 334 6.10 29.90 8.24
N LYS A 335 5.53 30.45 9.32
CA LYS A 335 6.07 31.63 10.03
C LYS A 335 7.32 31.28 10.84
N LYS A 336 7.32 30.12 11.46
CA LYS A 336 8.39 29.66 12.34
C LYS A 336 8.39 28.13 12.43
N ILE A 337 9.58 27.54 12.59
CA ILE A 337 9.78 26.13 12.89
C ILE A 337 10.38 25.99 14.30
N TYR A 338 9.85 25.05 15.08
CA TYR A 338 10.30 24.73 16.43
C TYR A 338 11.08 23.41 16.43
N VAL A 339 12.06 23.31 17.31
CA VAL A 339 12.89 22.11 17.53
C VAL A 339 13.29 22.01 19.00
N GLU A 340 13.37 20.80 19.53
CA GLU A 340 13.84 20.58 20.89
C GLU A 340 15.37 20.75 21.00
N ASN A 341 15.86 21.48 22.01
CA ASN A 341 17.28 21.78 22.18
C ASN A 341 18.06 20.68 22.92
N GLN A 342 17.39 19.83 23.69
CA GLN A 342 18.07 18.97 24.67
C GLN A 342 18.80 17.83 24.00
N SER A 343 18.31 17.37 22.88
CA SER A 343 18.81 16.19 22.18
C SER A 343 20.18 16.40 21.51
N ASP A 344 20.45 17.57 20.91
CA ASP A 344 21.66 17.82 20.09
C ASP A 344 22.46 19.08 20.49
N LYS A 345 22.19 19.61 21.69
CA LYS A 345 22.82 20.86 22.17
C LYS A 345 22.62 22.04 21.24
N GLY A 346 21.52 22.06 20.46
CA GLY A 346 21.14 23.15 19.57
C GLY A 346 21.79 23.08 18.18
N TRP A 347 22.36 21.96 17.77
CA TRP A 347 22.95 21.80 16.44
C TRP A 347 21.89 21.87 15.33
N THR A 348 20.79 21.15 15.48
CA THR A 348 19.65 21.19 14.53
C THR A 348 19.08 22.61 14.42
N LEU A 349 18.92 23.32 15.55
CA LEU A 349 18.47 24.71 15.56
C LEU A 349 19.41 25.61 14.72
N SER A 350 20.72 25.42 14.88
CA SER A 350 21.72 26.16 14.12
C SER A 350 21.62 25.88 12.62
N MET A 351 21.45 24.62 12.22
CA MET A 351 21.30 24.22 10.81
C MET A 351 20.04 24.82 10.18
N LEU A 352 18.90 24.75 10.87
CA LEU A 352 17.65 25.34 10.39
C LEU A 352 17.80 26.85 10.15
N LYS A 353 18.47 27.56 11.06
CA LYS A 353 18.78 29.01 10.92
C LYS A 353 19.72 29.29 9.74
N HIS A 354 20.79 28.51 9.59
CA HIS A 354 21.72 28.64 8.46
C HIS A 354 21.04 28.35 7.11
N ALA A 355 20.09 27.44 7.07
CA ALA A 355 19.27 27.19 5.89
C ALA A 355 18.26 28.33 5.59
N GLY A 356 18.21 29.39 6.42
CA GLY A 356 17.36 30.56 6.22
C GLY A 356 15.92 30.40 6.71
N MET A 357 15.64 29.43 7.57
CA MET A 357 14.36 29.27 8.23
C MET A 357 14.30 30.07 9.54
N ASN A 358 13.15 30.65 9.85
CA ASN A 358 12.92 31.28 11.16
C ASN A 358 12.72 30.20 12.22
N ALA A 359 13.80 29.71 12.81
CA ALA A 359 13.78 28.62 13.75
C ALA A 359 13.92 29.09 15.21
N ALA A 360 13.23 28.40 16.12
CA ALA A 360 13.35 28.60 17.56
C ALA A 360 13.47 27.25 18.29
N GLY A 361 14.43 27.18 19.19
CA GLY A 361 14.60 26.04 20.08
C GLY A 361 13.80 26.18 21.36
N TYR A 362 13.49 25.05 21.98
CA TYR A 362 12.85 24.98 23.31
C TYR A 362 13.39 23.79 24.10
N ASP A 363 13.28 23.86 25.40
CA ASP A 363 13.65 22.76 26.29
C ASP A 363 12.38 22.04 26.72
N GLU A 364 12.38 20.69 26.58
CA GLU A 364 11.24 19.84 26.97
C GLU A 364 11.36 19.42 28.44
N GLY A 365 10.33 19.70 29.22
CA GLY A 365 10.25 19.32 30.63
C GLY A 365 9.25 18.20 30.92
N MET A 366 8.52 17.73 29.90
CA MET A 366 7.45 16.74 30.05
C MET A 366 7.87 15.38 29.47
N LYS A 367 7.44 14.29 30.12
CA LYS A 367 7.62 12.96 29.56
C LYS A 367 6.85 12.82 28.22
N LYS A 368 7.46 12.21 27.23
CA LYS A 368 6.98 12.07 25.86
C LYS A 368 5.58 11.46 25.81
N GLU A 369 5.36 10.36 26.51
CA GLU A 369 4.06 9.65 26.52
C GLU A 369 2.96 10.55 27.08
N HIS A 370 3.25 11.28 28.16
CA HIS A 370 2.28 12.18 28.77
C HIS A 370 1.96 13.39 27.85
N LYS A 371 2.95 13.89 27.13
CA LYS A 371 2.80 14.96 26.14
C LYS A 371 1.88 14.51 25.00
N ILE A 372 2.14 13.31 24.43
CA ILE A 372 1.36 12.76 23.33
C ILE A 372 -0.10 12.54 23.74
N ALA A 373 -0.34 11.86 24.84
CA ALA A 373 -1.69 11.59 25.35
C ALA A 373 -2.46 12.86 25.70
N THR A 374 -1.79 13.90 26.25
CA THR A 374 -2.45 15.11 26.71
C THR A 374 -2.77 16.08 25.57
N TYR A 375 -1.78 16.38 24.73
CA TYR A 375 -1.89 17.42 23.72
C TYR A 375 -2.31 16.89 22.35
N GLY A 376 -1.86 15.71 21.98
CA GLY A 376 -2.28 15.10 20.71
C GLY A 376 -3.80 14.86 20.68
N LEU A 377 -4.37 14.31 21.74
CA LEU A 377 -5.81 14.06 21.84
C LEU A 377 -6.64 15.33 21.92
N GLU A 378 -6.12 16.41 22.54
CA GLU A 378 -6.86 17.66 22.72
C GLU A 378 -7.41 18.23 21.40
N VAL A 379 -6.70 18.04 20.31
CA VAL A 379 -7.06 18.62 19.01
C VAL A 379 -7.37 17.59 17.92
N TRP A 380 -7.19 16.30 18.19
CA TRP A 380 -7.27 15.24 17.16
C TRP A 380 -8.56 15.28 16.36
N GLU A 381 -9.71 15.30 17.03
CA GLU A 381 -11.03 15.32 16.38
C GLU A 381 -11.31 16.58 15.56
N ASN A 382 -10.61 17.70 15.89
CA ASN A 382 -10.72 18.98 15.20
C ASN A 382 -9.63 19.17 14.14
N THR A 383 -8.73 18.18 13.96
CA THR A 383 -7.64 18.26 12.98
C THR A 383 -8.04 17.66 11.65
N ILE A 384 -7.88 18.44 10.58
CA ILE A 384 -8.04 18.00 9.20
C ILE A 384 -6.65 17.80 8.62
N TRP A 385 -6.33 16.56 8.27
CA TRP A 385 -5.07 16.19 7.68
C TRP A 385 -5.10 16.42 6.17
N ASP A 386 -4.10 17.10 5.65
CA ASP A 386 -3.92 17.31 4.22
C ASP A 386 -3.69 15.96 3.50
N ILE A 387 -4.25 15.80 2.31
CA ILE A 387 -4.15 14.57 1.50
C ILE A 387 -2.70 14.23 1.12
N SER A 388 -1.77 15.21 1.16
CA SER A 388 -0.33 15.02 0.93
C SER A 388 0.44 14.55 2.17
N THR A 389 -0.23 14.36 3.31
CA THR A 389 0.41 13.82 4.51
C THR A 389 0.99 12.44 4.22
N ASP A 390 2.24 12.23 4.64
CA ASP A 390 2.89 10.93 4.54
C ASP A 390 2.08 9.86 5.32
N GLY A 391 1.73 8.78 4.64
CA GLY A 391 0.97 7.69 5.25
C GLY A 391 1.72 7.02 6.43
N MET A 392 3.05 6.94 6.37
CA MET A 392 3.87 6.44 7.49
C MET A 392 3.83 7.39 8.69
N TYR A 393 3.87 8.71 8.45
CA TYR A 393 3.75 9.72 9.48
C TYR A 393 2.44 9.54 10.26
N LEU A 394 1.33 9.45 9.56
CA LEU A 394 0.03 9.31 10.20
C LEU A 394 -0.17 7.94 10.86
N SER A 395 0.45 6.88 10.29
CA SER A 395 0.45 5.56 10.92
C SER A 395 1.19 5.56 12.26
N GLN A 396 2.31 6.28 12.40
CA GLN A 396 2.98 6.39 13.70
C GLN A 396 2.04 7.00 14.76
N ILE A 397 1.20 7.97 14.38
CA ILE A 397 0.23 8.57 15.33
C ILE A 397 -0.91 7.60 15.64
N THR A 398 -1.54 7.02 14.61
CA THR A 398 -2.71 6.13 14.82
C THR A 398 -2.34 4.80 15.48
N ASP A 399 -1.09 4.38 15.37
CA ASP A 399 -0.56 3.14 15.96
C ASP A 399 0.02 3.35 17.36
N TRP A 400 0.12 4.60 17.78
CA TRP A 400 0.66 4.92 19.09
C TRP A 400 -0.30 4.49 20.22
N THR A 401 0.24 3.81 21.24
CA THR A 401 -0.44 3.48 22.49
C THR A 401 0.52 3.69 23.66
N GLU A 402 0.01 3.92 24.88
CA GLU A 402 0.84 4.09 26.07
C GLU A 402 1.71 2.86 26.38
N GLU A 403 1.25 1.66 26.03
CA GLU A 403 1.98 0.40 26.23
C GLU A 403 3.07 0.17 25.16
N LEU A 404 2.86 0.66 23.95
CA LEU A 404 3.76 0.53 22.80
C LEU A 404 4.86 1.61 22.76
N GLY A 405 5.03 2.43 23.76
CA GLY A 405 6.03 3.52 23.86
C GLY A 405 7.50 3.14 23.60
N LYS A 406 7.73 2.00 22.95
CA LYS A 406 9.03 1.52 22.43
C LYS A 406 9.11 1.45 20.90
N GLY A 407 8.10 1.97 20.19
CA GLY A 407 8.07 2.05 18.73
C GLY A 407 8.59 3.39 18.20
N HIS A 408 8.52 3.58 16.88
CA HIS A 408 8.77 4.89 16.26
C HIS A 408 7.67 5.86 16.69
N ASP A 409 8.01 6.84 17.51
CA ASP A 409 7.10 7.82 18.10
C ASP A 409 7.44 9.28 17.70
N ASP A 410 8.26 9.44 16.65
CA ASP A 410 8.73 10.74 16.15
C ASP A 410 7.55 11.61 15.66
N ALA A 411 6.62 11.02 14.91
CA ALA A 411 5.46 11.75 14.38
C ALA A 411 4.47 12.18 15.48
N PRO A 412 4.00 11.30 16.41
CA PRO A 412 3.14 11.73 17.51
C PRO A 412 3.82 12.72 18.45
N ASP A 413 5.14 12.64 18.61
CA ASP A 413 5.90 13.59 19.41
C ASP A 413 5.95 14.96 18.74
N SER A 414 6.35 15.04 17.48
CA SER A 414 6.35 16.28 16.71
C SER A 414 4.97 16.96 16.67
N PHE A 415 3.91 16.16 16.44
CA PHE A 415 2.52 16.64 16.42
C PHE A 415 2.11 17.24 17.75
N SER A 416 2.26 16.49 18.85
CA SER A 416 1.85 16.93 20.18
C SER A 416 2.67 18.10 20.71
N SER A 417 3.95 18.19 20.36
CA SER A 417 4.81 19.33 20.66
C SER A 417 4.30 20.62 20.01
N LEU A 418 3.94 20.56 18.73
CA LEU A 418 3.40 21.74 18.03
C LEU A 418 2.02 22.14 18.60
N VAL A 419 1.18 21.15 18.92
CA VAL A 419 -0.12 21.43 19.58
C VAL A 419 0.09 22.15 20.89
N ARG A 420 0.94 21.63 21.77
CA ARG A 420 1.26 22.23 23.08
C ARG A 420 1.69 23.68 22.95
N MET A 421 2.57 23.97 21.99
CA MET A 421 3.13 25.31 21.81
C MET A 421 2.17 26.31 21.19
N LYS A 422 1.23 25.90 20.36
CA LYS A 422 0.47 26.83 19.52
C LYS A 422 -1.04 26.63 19.52
N TYR A 423 -1.55 25.44 19.79
CA TYR A 423 -2.96 25.10 19.56
C TYR A 423 -3.70 24.60 20.80
N SER A 424 -2.99 24.34 21.92
CA SER A 424 -3.61 23.89 23.16
C SER A 424 -4.42 25.01 23.82
N LYS A 425 -5.63 24.66 24.28
CA LYS A 425 -6.48 25.52 25.11
C LYS A 425 -6.00 25.59 26.55
N LYS A 426 -5.21 24.61 27.01
CA LYS A 426 -4.75 24.52 28.39
C LYS A 426 -3.62 25.51 28.71
N GLY A 427 -3.19 26.30 27.73
CA GLY A 427 -2.14 27.29 27.85
C GLY A 427 -0.83 26.71 28.40
N ALA A 428 0.31 27.14 27.95
CA ALA A 428 1.59 26.82 28.60
C ALA A 428 1.59 27.48 30.01
N SER A 429 0.94 26.85 30.99
CA SER A 429 0.92 27.33 32.34
C SER A 429 2.30 27.20 32.95
N GLY A 430 3.07 28.30 32.97
CA GLY A 430 4.13 28.47 33.94
C GLY A 430 5.58 28.39 33.47
N GLU A 431 5.91 28.27 32.19
CA GLU A 431 7.33 28.36 31.77
C GLU A 431 7.64 29.71 31.09
N ARG A 432 8.48 30.50 31.76
CA ARG A 432 9.05 31.70 31.16
C ARG A 432 9.98 31.34 30.03
N TRP A 433 9.56 31.65 28.82
CA TRP A 433 10.45 31.61 27.66
C TRP A 433 11.60 32.58 27.85
N ARG A 434 12.83 32.10 27.97
CA ARG A 434 14.01 32.96 27.83
C ARG A 434 14.28 33.14 26.34
N TRP A 435 14.19 34.37 25.90
CA TRP A 435 14.46 34.82 24.52
C TRP A 435 15.94 34.83 24.20
#